data_3145adf9a9a85a56351e03503afb9482
#
_entry.id   3145adf9a9a85a56351e03503afb9482
#
_cell.length_a   1.000
_cell.length_b   1.000
_cell.length_c   1.000
_cell.angle_alpha   90.00
_cell.angle_beta   90.00
_cell.angle_gamma   90.00
#
_symmetry.space_group_name_H-M   'P 1'
#
loop_
_entity.id
_entity.type
_entity.pdbx_description
1 polymer ?
#
loop_
_entity_poly.entity_id
_entity_poly.type
_entity_poly.pdbx_seq_one_letter_code
_entity_poly.pdbx_strand_id
1 'polypeptide(L)'
;VLASHWVQRPEPEPAPVPTLVVDSGAAPGDATVLRFGPGVTAALARRPHPTLPTLVTPPAPRRRPQRHALPALVLVAAVLFLFWRQHTASAVDVREVSVTAARQTLGCDSTAGIVGVVRTDGRPGTLSYRWVRSDGTSSDVRHTEVVRGQRQVRIELLWSFQGPGRHTAVAELRLLSPERRSAEVRFVYDCP
;
A
#
# COMPACT_ATOMS: atom_id res chain seq x y z
N VAL A 1 12.73 -33.26 -29.38
CA VAL A 1 11.35 -32.73 -29.25
C VAL A 1 10.83 -33.19 -27.91
N LEU A 2 11.01 -32.43 -26.87
CA LEU A 2 10.42 -32.68 -25.54
C LEU A 2 9.40 -31.55 -25.29
N ALA A 3 8.13 -31.92 -25.41
CA ALA A 3 7.01 -31.05 -25.10
C ALA A 3 6.92 -30.86 -23.58
N SER A 4 7.12 -29.63 -23.12
CA SER A 4 6.92 -29.24 -21.74
C SER A 4 5.42 -29.15 -21.45
N HIS A 5 4.92 -30.12 -20.71
CA HIS A 5 3.53 -30.20 -20.25
C HIS A 5 3.38 -29.22 -19.06
N TRP A 6 2.77 -28.08 -19.30
CA TRP A 6 2.35 -27.18 -18.23
C TRP A 6 1.10 -27.75 -17.55
N VAL A 7 1.27 -28.24 -16.35
CA VAL A 7 0.12 -28.59 -15.49
C VAL A 7 -0.48 -27.28 -14.98
N GLN A 8 -1.58 -26.88 -15.57
CA GLN A 8 -2.43 -25.81 -15.05
C GLN A 8 -3.04 -26.24 -13.73
N ARG A 9 -2.64 -25.55 -12.64
CA ARG A 9 -3.29 -25.71 -11.34
C ARG A 9 -4.69 -25.13 -11.47
N PRO A 10 -5.77 -25.85 -11.11
CA PRO A 10 -7.11 -25.29 -11.16
C PRO A 10 -7.22 -24.11 -10.20
N GLU A 11 -7.76 -23.03 -10.72
CA GLU A 11 -8.13 -21.82 -9.98
C GLU A 11 -9.20 -22.19 -8.92
N PRO A 12 -9.07 -21.73 -7.67
CA PRO A 12 -10.09 -21.99 -6.66
C PRO A 12 -11.38 -21.28 -7.01
N GLU A 13 -12.44 -22.05 -7.11
CA GLU A 13 -13.81 -21.62 -7.33
C GLU A 13 -14.23 -20.60 -6.25
N PRO A 14 -14.82 -19.44 -6.64
CA PRO A 14 -15.27 -18.44 -5.68
C PRO A 14 -16.42 -19.00 -4.84
N ALA A 15 -16.25 -18.90 -3.52
CA ALA A 15 -17.28 -19.28 -2.54
C ALA A 15 -18.59 -18.54 -2.79
N PRO A 16 -19.76 -19.20 -2.63
CA PRO A 16 -21.05 -18.58 -2.82
C PRO A 16 -21.29 -17.47 -1.79
N VAL A 17 -21.59 -16.29 -2.29
CA VAL A 17 -21.99 -15.14 -1.47
C VAL A 17 -23.36 -15.45 -0.84
N PRO A 18 -23.54 -15.34 0.49
CA PRO A 18 -24.83 -15.53 1.13
C PRO A 18 -25.78 -14.40 0.69
N THR A 19 -26.81 -14.76 -0.06
CA THR A 19 -27.93 -13.89 -0.40
C THR A 19 -28.75 -13.68 0.88
N LEU A 20 -28.71 -12.48 1.43
CA LEU A 20 -29.65 -12.06 2.47
C LEU A 20 -31.05 -11.96 1.86
N VAL A 21 -31.88 -12.95 2.15
CA VAL A 21 -33.31 -12.88 1.89
C VAL A 21 -33.90 -11.90 2.90
N VAL A 22 -34.22 -10.70 2.44
CA VAL A 22 -35.05 -9.75 3.21
C VAL A 22 -36.47 -10.27 3.17
N ASP A 23 -36.90 -10.88 4.25
CA ASP A 23 -38.29 -11.27 4.47
C ASP A 23 -39.10 -9.99 4.72
N SER A 24 -39.83 -9.56 3.67
CA SER A 24 -40.77 -8.45 3.75
C SER A 24 -42.16 -8.98 4.19
N GLY A 25 -42.21 -9.44 5.43
CA GLY A 25 -43.44 -9.77 6.14
C GLY A 25 -43.97 -8.55 6.91
N ALA A 26 -44.38 -7.50 6.23
CA ALA A 26 -45.22 -6.47 6.85
C ALA A 26 -46.70 -6.84 6.60
N ALA A 27 -47.33 -7.37 7.65
CA ALA A 27 -48.77 -7.45 7.72
C ALA A 27 -49.39 -6.04 7.68
N PRO A 28 -50.51 -5.82 7.02
CA PRO A 28 -51.18 -4.53 7.00
C PRO A 28 -51.77 -4.25 8.38
N GLY A 29 -51.10 -3.39 9.13
CA GLY A 29 -51.62 -2.86 10.39
C GLY A 29 -52.85 -2.02 10.13
N ASP A 30 -53.94 -2.39 10.79
CA ASP A 30 -55.18 -1.69 10.88
C ASP A 30 -54.98 -0.18 11.05
N ALA A 31 -55.26 0.57 10.00
CA ALA A 31 -55.39 2.01 10.09
C ALA A 31 -56.69 2.31 10.81
N THR A 32 -56.64 2.52 12.11
CA THR A 32 -57.78 3.01 12.90
C THR A 32 -58.13 4.40 12.40
N VAL A 33 -59.08 4.48 11.48
CA VAL A 33 -59.70 5.74 11.03
C VAL A 33 -60.59 6.23 12.15
N LEU A 34 -60.13 7.20 12.99
CA LEU A 34 -60.97 7.90 13.93
C LEU A 34 -61.98 8.78 13.21
N ARG A 35 -63.20 8.25 13.04
CA ARG A 35 -64.33 9.04 12.56
C ARG A 35 -64.84 9.93 13.70
N PHE A 36 -64.61 11.22 13.60
CA PHE A 36 -65.20 12.22 14.44
C PHE A 36 -66.62 12.52 13.95
N GLY A 37 -67.62 12.15 14.72
CA GLY A 37 -69.03 12.49 14.41
C GLY A 37 -69.35 13.94 14.71
N PRO A 38 -70.43 14.51 14.17
CA PRO A 38 -70.73 15.97 14.24
C PRO A 38 -71.04 16.49 15.67
N GLY A 39 -71.03 15.63 16.67
CA GLY A 39 -71.25 16.03 18.06
C GLY A 39 -70.07 16.58 18.82
N VAL A 40 -68.84 16.41 18.29
CA VAL A 40 -67.60 16.74 19.03
C VAL A 40 -67.26 18.22 18.90
N THR A 41 -67.72 18.89 17.83
CA THR A 41 -67.38 20.30 17.59
C THR A 41 -68.15 21.28 18.52
N ALA A 42 -69.33 20.90 18.99
CA ALA A 42 -70.12 21.78 19.88
C ALA A 42 -69.57 21.84 21.32
N ALA A 43 -68.86 20.79 21.78
CA ALA A 43 -68.31 20.72 23.12
C ALA A 43 -66.97 21.50 23.24
N LEU A 44 -66.26 21.65 22.13
CA LEU A 44 -64.99 22.38 22.09
C LEU A 44 -65.18 23.90 22.05
N ALA A 45 -66.32 24.38 21.53
CA ALA A 45 -66.62 25.82 21.40
C ALA A 45 -66.98 26.50 22.75
N ARG A 46 -67.19 25.75 23.81
CA ARG A 46 -67.57 26.31 25.14
C ARG A 46 -66.47 26.23 26.20
N ARG A 47 -65.25 25.81 25.86
CA ARG A 47 -64.15 25.88 26.82
C ARG A 47 -63.56 27.28 26.79
N PRO A 48 -63.52 28.03 27.93
CA PRO A 48 -62.72 29.23 28.01
C PRO A 48 -61.27 28.80 27.76
N HIS A 49 -60.62 29.53 26.82
CA HIS A 49 -59.22 29.25 26.46
C HIS A 49 -58.36 29.29 27.76
N PRO A 50 -57.87 28.16 28.27
CA PRO A 50 -56.81 28.22 29.25
C PRO A 50 -55.60 28.84 28.53
N THR A 51 -55.17 29.97 29.02
CA THR A 51 -53.84 30.51 28.65
C THR A 51 -52.83 29.42 28.75
N LEU A 52 -52.33 28.93 27.61
CA LEU A 52 -51.26 27.95 27.58
C LEU A 52 -50.11 28.51 28.42
N PRO A 53 -49.63 27.78 29.42
CA PRO A 53 -48.42 28.22 30.12
C PRO A 53 -47.32 28.27 29.08
N THR A 54 -46.72 29.46 28.94
CA THR A 54 -45.52 29.63 28.12
C THR A 54 -44.50 28.65 28.64
N LEU A 55 -44.24 27.60 27.87
CA LEU A 55 -43.13 26.67 28.13
C LEU A 55 -41.86 27.51 28.02
N VAL A 56 -41.39 27.97 29.17
CA VAL A 56 -40.05 28.53 29.27
C VAL A 56 -39.11 27.38 28.98
N THR A 57 -38.68 27.31 27.73
CA THR A 57 -37.64 26.37 27.32
C THR A 57 -36.40 26.69 28.15
N PRO A 58 -35.95 25.80 29.02
CA PRO A 58 -34.75 26.03 29.80
C PRO A 58 -33.60 26.29 28.77
N PRO A 59 -32.75 27.30 29.01
CA PRO A 59 -31.63 27.56 28.13
C PRO A 59 -30.81 26.29 28.02
N ALA A 60 -30.59 25.84 26.76
CA ALA A 60 -29.79 24.67 26.47
C ALA A 60 -28.46 24.78 27.23
N PRO A 61 -28.02 23.74 27.94
CA PRO A 61 -26.76 23.80 28.67
C PRO A 61 -25.66 24.11 27.65
N ARG A 62 -25.07 25.28 27.73
CA ARG A 62 -23.89 25.63 26.99
C ARG A 62 -22.81 24.65 27.41
N ARG A 63 -22.68 23.56 26.61
CA ARG A 63 -21.58 22.63 26.70
C ARG A 63 -20.32 23.48 26.54
N ARG A 64 -19.58 23.63 27.62
CA ARG A 64 -18.24 24.21 27.61
C ARG A 64 -17.28 23.11 27.16
N PRO A 65 -16.97 22.97 25.84
CA PRO A 65 -16.11 21.92 25.34
C PRO A 65 -14.62 22.17 25.64
N GLN A 66 -14.32 23.31 26.27
CA GLN A 66 -12.95 23.83 26.29
C GLN A 66 -12.00 23.21 27.33
N ARG A 67 -12.52 22.50 28.34
CA ARG A 67 -11.63 21.98 29.41
C ARG A 67 -10.82 20.75 29.00
N HIS A 68 -11.24 20.03 27.97
CA HIS A 68 -10.55 18.83 27.48
C HIS A 68 -9.96 19.01 26.05
N ALA A 69 -10.19 20.15 25.43
CA ALA A 69 -9.68 20.43 24.07
C ALA A 69 -8.16 20.61 24.07
N LEU A 70 -7.59 21.23 25.09
CA LEU A 70 -6.13 21.43 25.19
C LEU A 70 -5.38 20.11 25.35
N PRO A 71 -5.71 19.19 26.30
CA PRO A 71 -4.99 17.92 26.41
C PRO A 71 -5.19 17.02 25.19
N ALA A 72 -6.36 17.05 24.55
CA ALA A 72 -6.59 16.29 23.32
C ALA A 72 -5.73 16.83 22.17
N LEU A 73 -5.61 18.15 22.04
CA LEU A 73 -4.78 18.77 20.99
C LEU A 73 -3.30 18.45 21.21
N VAL A 74 -2.82 18.47 22.45
CA VAL A 74 -1.44 18.09 22.79
C VAL A 74 -1.17 16.62 22.47
N LEU A 75 -2.11 15.72 22.78
CA LEU A 75 -1.99 14.30 22.44
C LEU A 75 -1.93 14.10 20.92
N VAL A 76 -2.83 14.73 20.17
CA VAL A 76 -2.82 14.66 18.70
C VAL A 76 -1.51 15.21 18.12
N ALA A 77 -1.05 16.35 18.62
CA ALA A 77 0.22 16.93 18.20
C ALA A 77 1.41 16.02 18.53
N ALA A 78 1.42 15.38 19.70
CA ALA A 78 2.46 14.43 20.09
C ALA A 78 2.44 13.18 19.21
N VAL A 79 1.26 12.62 18.91
CA VAL A 79 1.10 11.47 18.01
C VAL A 79 1.55 11.82 16.59
N LEU A 80 1.14 12.98 16.08
CA LEU A 80 1.56 13.46 14.75
C LEU A 80 3.06 13.71 14.71
N PHE A 81 3.64 14.27 15.76
CA PHE A 81 5.08 14.49 15.88
C PHE A 81 5.86 13.18 15.92
N LEU A 82 5.40 12.18 16.69
CA LEU A 82 6.02 10.86 16.74
C LEU A 82 5.89 10.14 15.39
N PHE A 83 4.73 10.23 14.75
CA PHE A 83 4.50 9.69 13.42
C PHE A 83 5.40 10.36 12.38
N TRP A 84 5.49 11.67 12.40
CA TRP A 84 6.38 12.42 11.51
C TRP A 84 7.85 12.09 11.77
N ARG A 85 8.26 11.96 13.03
CA ARG A 85 9.62 11.55 13.41
C ARG A 85 9.95 10.12 12.97
N GLN A 86 8.98 9.21 12.97
CA GLN A 86 9.15 7.85 12.44
C GLN A 86 9.29 7.85 10.92
N HIS A 87 8.55 8.70 10.21
CA HIS A 87 8.63 8.82 8.76
C HIS A 87 9.84 9.65 8.28
N THR A 88 10.35 10.55 9.08
CA THR A 88 11.60 11.29 8.82
C THR A 88 12.82 10.60 9.39
N ALA A 89 12.65 9.40 10.01
CA ALA A 89 13.78 8.58 10.41
C ALA A 89 14.68 8.37 9.19
N SER A 90 15.80 9.03 9.21
CA SER A 90 16.79 9.25 8.17
C SER A 90 16.87 8.09 7.21
N ALA A 91 16.34 8.27 5.99
CA ALA A 91 16.49 7.29 4.92
C ALA A 91 17.99 7.00 4.76
N VAL A 92 18.31 5.72 4.55
CA VAL A 92 19.67 5.31 4.19
C VAL A 92 20.19 6.19 3.05
N ASP A 93 21.38 6.74 3.21
CA ASP A 93 22.02 7.53 2.16
C ASP A 93 22.97 6.63 1.36
N VAL A 94 22.85 6.71 0.02
CA VAL A 94 23.64 5.92 -0.91
C VAL A 94 24.83 6.73 -1.37
N ARG A 95 26.03 6.29 -1.01
CA ARG A 95 27.28 6.97 -1.36
C ARG A 95 27.75 6.57 -2.75
N GLU A 96 27.71 5.29 -3.06
CA GLU A 96 28.27 4.74 -4.29
C GLU A 96 27.51 3.48 -4.72
N VAL A 97 27.36 3.31 -6.02
CA VAL A 97 26.84 2.07 -6.64
C VAL A 97 27.88 1.61 -7.64
N SER A 98 28.27 0.35 -7.56
CA SER A 98 29.17 -0.28 -8.52
C SER A 98 28.66 -1.65 -8.92
N VAL A 99 29.00 -2.10 -10.13
CA VAL A 99 28.61 -3.42 -10.67
C VAL A 99 29.82 -4.09 -11.27
N THR A 100 29.99 -5.37 -10.98
CA THR A 100 31.10 -6.18 -11.46
C THR A 100 30.57 -7.52 -11.97
N ALA A 101 31.16 -8.03 -13.05
CA ALA A 101 30.91 -9.39 -13.52
C ALA A 101 32.04 -10.30 -13.05
N ALA A 102 31.70 -11.52 -12.65
CA ALA A 102 32.67 -12.51 -12.20
C ALA A 102 33.66 -12.91 -13.31
N ARG A 103 33.22 -12.82 -14.57
CA ARG A 103 34.04 -13.08 -15.75
C ARG A 103 33.77 -12.02 -16.81
N GLN A 104 34.81 -11.59 -17.52
CA GLN A 104 34.72 -10.64 -18.62
C GLN A 104 34.29 -11.29 -19.93
N THR A 105 34.55 -12.59 -20.08
CA THR A 105 34.17 -13.41 -21.22
C THR A 105 33.51 -14.70 -20.74
N LEU A 106 32.40 -15.03 -21.37
CA LEU A 106 31.60 -16.21 -21.10
C LEU A 106 31.61 -17.10 -22.36
N GLY A 107 31.78 -18.40 -22.16
CA GLY A 107 31.64 -19.41 -23.22
C GLY A 107 30.20 -19.87 -23.42
N CYS A 108 30.06 -20.90 -24.27
CA CYS A 108 28.75 -21.50 -24.56
C CYS A 108 28.00 -21.98 -23.32
N ASP A 109 26.68 -21.84 -23.35
CA ASP A 109 25.75 -22.39 -22.37
C ASP A 109 26.15 -22.09 -20.90
N SER A 110 26.53 -20.84 -20.66
CA SER A 110 27.07 -20.40 -19.38
C SER A 110 26.20 -19.35 -18.70
N THR A 111 26.38 -19.21 -17.40
CA THR A 111 25.69 -18.22 -16.59
C THR A 111 26.65 -17.17 -16.09
N ALA A 112 26.33 -15.91 -16.37
CA ALA A 112 27.02 -14.75 -15.82
C ALA A 112 26.60 -14.53 -14.36
N GLY A 113 27.58 -14.54 -13.45
CA GLY A 113 27.41 -14.04 -12.10
C GLY A 113 27.77 -12.55 -12.06
N ILE A 114 26.82 -11.71 -11.76
CA ILE A 114 26.98 -10.25 -11.70
C ILE A 114 26.67 -9.79 -10.29
N VAL A 115 27.54 -8.96 -9.73
CA VAL A 115 27.41 -8.48 -8.36
C VAL A 115 27.36 -6.95 -8.38
N GLY A 116 26.24 -6.42 -7.93
CA GLY A 116 26.08 -5.01 -7.60
C GLY A 116 26.48 -4.75 -6.13
N VAL A 117 27.24 -3.72 -5.90
CA VAL A 117 27.64 -3.28 -4.57
C VAL A 117 27.14 -1.86 -4.36
N VAL A 118 26.28 -1.70 -3.36
CA VAL A 118 25.76 -0.41 -2.93
C VAL A 118 26.44 -0.03 -1.61
N ARG A 119 27.18 1.07 -1.61
CA ARG A 119 27.77 1.64 -0.40
C ARG A 119 26.83 2.64 0.23
N THR A 120 26.60 2.50 1.53
CA THR A 120 25.67 3.32 2.31
C THR A 120 26.39 4.07 3.42
N ASP A 121 25.70 5.00 4.04
CA ASP A 121 26.18 5.73 5.23
C ASP A 121 26.06 4.92 6.53
N GLY A 122 25.43 3.74 6.49
CA GLY A 122 25.18 2.87 7.64
C GLY A 122 23.92 3.20 8.43
N ARG A 123 23.07 4.10 7.94
CA ARG A 123 21.74 4.31 8.51
C ARG A 123 20.81 3.20 8.05
N PRO A 124 19.84 2.80 8.90
CA PRO A 124 18.87 1.80 8.52
C PRO A 124 17.88 2.37 7.49
N GLY A 125 17.38 1.52 6.61
CA GLY A 125 16.40 1.91 5.60
C GLY A 125 16.16 0.81 4.59
N THR A 126 15.36 1.10 3.57
CA THR A 126 15.04 0.16 2.50
C THR A 126 15.54 0.69 1.17
N LEU A 127 16.30 -0.12 0.45
CA LEU A 127 16.70 0.13 -0.93
C LEU A 127 15.71 -0.55 -1.86
N SER A 128 15.21 0.19 -2.85
CA SER A 128 14.42 -0.35 -3.95
C SER A 128 15.27 -0.32 -5.22
N TYR A 129 15.33 -1.44 -5.91
CA TYR A 129 16.17 -1.58 -7.10
C TYR A 129 15.56 -2.51 -8.14
N ARG A 130 16.09 -2.46 -9.35
CA ARG A 130 15.86 -3.46 -10.41
C ARG A 130 17.10 -3.62 -11.28
N TRP A 131 17.22 -4.76 -11.89
CA TRP A 131 18.18 -5.02 -12.95
C TRP A 131 17.58 -4.74 -14.32
N VAL A 132 18.35 -4.13 -15.20
CA VAL A 132 18.03 -3.93 -16.62
C VAL A 132 19.13 -4.58 -17.43
N ARG A 133 18.76 -5.34 -18.45
CA ARG A 133 19.66 -6.10 -19.29
C ARG A 133 19.60 -5.62 -20.72
N SER A 134 20.70 -5.77 -21.48
CA SER A 134 20.80 -5.35 -22.87
C SER A 134 19.93 -6.16 -23.83
N ASP A 135 19.36 -7.29 -23.40
CA ASP A 135 18.37 -8.06 -24.16
C ASP A 135 16.96 -7.43 -24.14
N GLY A 136 16.82 -6.24 -23.53
CA GLY A 136 15.55 -5.54 -23.37
C GLY A 136 14.71 -6.01 -22.20
N THR A 137 15.16 -6.98 -21.43
CA THR A 137 14.46 -7.48 -20.26
C THR A 137 14.85 -6.74 -18.98
N SER A 138 13.96 -6.72 -18.01
CA SER A 138 14.23 -6.16 -16.70
C SER A 138 13.63 -7.04 -15.61
N SER A 139 14.24 -7.02 -14.43
CA SER A 139 13.64 -7.67 -13.27
C SER A 139 12.48 -6.82 -12.73
N ASP A 140 11.62 -7.45 -11.92
CA ASP A 140 10.70 -6.73 -11.06
C ASP A 140 11.47 -5.83 -10.08
N VAL A 141 10.76 -4.86 -9.53
CA VAL A 141 11.29 -4.03 -8.45
C VAL A 141 11.46 -4.89 -7.20
N ARG A 142 12.68 -4.92 -6.69
CA ARG A 142 13.05 -5.64 -5.49
C ARG A 142 13.40 -4.67 -4.37
N HIS A 143 13.19 -5.12 -3.14
CA HIS A 143 13.47 -4.35 -1.95
C HIS A 143 14.48 -5.12 -1.09
N THR A 144 15.42 -4.39 -0.50
CA THR A 144 16.36 -4.94 0.48
C THR A 144 16.50 -3.99 1.65
N GLU A 145 16.50 -4.53 2.84
CA GLU A 145 16.68 -3.76 4.06
C GLU A 145 18.17 -3.55 4.35
N VAL A 146 18.50 -2.34 4.75
CA VAL A 146 19.80 -1.96 5.27
C VAL A 146 19.67 -1.83 6.78
N VAL A 147 20.36 -2.66 7.51
CA VAL A 147 20.37 -2.60 8.98
C VAL A 147 21.34 -1.53 9.47
N ARG A 148 21.13 -1.04 10.69
CA ARG A 148 22.00 -0.05 11.30
C ARG A 148 23.48 -0.52 11.33
N GLY A 149 24.39 0.32 10.85
CA GLY A 149 25.82 0.03 10.76
C GLY A 149 26.23 -0.69 9.47
N GLN A 150 25.29 -1.17 8.67
CA GLN A 150 25.58 -1.84 7.40
C GLN A 150 25.98 -0.79 6.35
N ARG A 151 27.24 -0.76 5.99
CA ARG A 151 27.79 0.20 5.03
C ARG A 151 27.91 -0.33 3.61
N GLN A 152 27.57 -1.60 3.40
CA GLN A 152 27.64 -2.25 2.10
C GLN A 152 26.53 -3.27 1.95
N VAL A 153 25.83 -3.21 0.83
CA VAL A 153 24.83 -4.17 0.42
C VAL A 153 25.26 -4.81 -0.89
N ARG A 154 25.23 -6.15 -0.97
CA ARG A 154 25.50 -6.89 -2.21
C ARG A 154 24.19 -7.35 -2.81
N ILE A 155 24.08 -7.18 -4.12
CA ILE A 155 22.89 -7.52 -4.90
C ILE A 155 23.36 -8.36 -6.07
N GLU A 156 22.90 -9.60 -6.16
CA GLU A 156 23.36 -10.56 -7.15
C GLU A 156 22.34 -10.70 -8.28
N LEU A 157 22.86 -10.87 -9.51
CA LEU A 157 22.11 -11.24 -10.69
C LEU A 157 22.80 -12.44 -11.36
N LEU A 158 22.02 -13.47 -11.59
CA LEU A 158 22.42 -14.61 -12.43
C LEU A 158 21.73 -14.46 -13.79
N TRP A 159 22.52 -14.43 -14.87
CA TRP A 159 22.01 -14.29 -16.22
C TRP A 159 22.56 -15.39 -17.11
N SER A 160 21.70 -16.30 -17.56
CA SER A 160 22.07 -17.46 -18.38
C SER A 160 22.01 -17.14 -19.85
N PHE A 161 23.02 -17.62 -20.57
CA PHE A 161 23.18 -17.50 -22.02
C PHE A 161 23.20 -18.89 -22.63
N GLN A 162 22.55 -19.06 -23.78
CA GLN A 162 22.47 -20.32 -24.51
C GLN A 162 22.57 -20.08 -26.00
N GLY A 163 23.10 -21.11 -26.72
CA GLY A 163 23.20 -21.12 -28.15
C GLY A 163 24.45 -20.42 -28.71
N PRO A 164 24.73 -20.62 -30.02
CA PRO A 164 25.91 -20.06 -30.66
C PRO A 164 25.79 -18.55 -30.92
N GLY A 165 26.92 -17.88 -30.95
CA GLY A 165 26.98 -16.46 -31.27
C GLY A 165 27.94 -15.69 -30.39
N ARG A 166 28.27 -14.49 -30.85
CA ARG A 166 29.12 -13.57 -30.10
C ARG A 166 28.42 -12.23 -29.97
N HIS A 167 28.25 -11.76 -28.72
CA HIS A 167 27.68 -10.45 -28.46
C HIS A 167 28.17 -9.86 -27.14
N THR A 168 28.08 -8.55 -27.02
CA THR A 168 28.38 -7.83 -25.80
C THR A 168 27.10 -7.69 -25.01
N ALA A 169 27.12 -8.20 -23.77
CA ALA A 169 26.04 -8.07 -22.83
C ALA A 169 26.32 -6.93 -21.83
N VAL A 170 25.26 -6.19 -21.50
CA VAL A 170 25.30 -5.11 -20.51
C VAL A 170 24.26 -5.39 -19.45
N ALA A 171 24.68 -5.36 -18.18
CA ALA A 171 23.78 -5.42 -17.05
C ALA A 171 23.88 -4.13 -16.24
N GLU A 172 22.77 -3.47 -16.03
CA GLU A 172 22.66 -2.23 -15.29
C GLU A 172 21.84 -2.46 -14.01
N LEU A 173 22.39 -2.10 -12.87
CA LEU A 173 21.67 -2.01 -11.60
C LEU A 173 21.11 -0.60 -11.47
N ARG A 174 19.79 -0.48 -11.43
CA ARG A 174 19.10 0.79 -11.18
C ARG A 174 18.53 0.82 -9.79
N LEU A 175 19.06 1.70 -8.96
CA LEU A 175 18.45 2.08 -7.70
C LEU A 175 17.29 3.04 -7.97
N LEU A 176 16.16 2.81 -7.30
CA LEU A 176 14.93 3.61 -7.44
C LEU A 176 14.67 4.46 -6.19
N SER A 177 15.06 3.95 -5.01
CA SER A 177 14.88 4.58 -3.70
C SER A 177 16.05 4.20 -2.78
N PRO A 178 16.51 5.09 -1.92
CA PRO A 178 16.03 6.45 -1.59
C PRO A 178 16.40 7.49 -2.65
N GLU A 179 17.45 7.24 -3.41
CA GLU A 179 17.95 8.11 -4.48
C GLU A 179 18.09 7.30 -5.78
N ARG A 180 17.81 7.93 -6.90
CA ARG A 180 18.00 7.30 -8.20
C ARG A 180 19.47 7.33 -8.59
N ARG A 181 20.08 6.15 -8.66
CA ARG A 181 21.45 5.94 -9.13
C ARG A 181 21.50 4.69 -9.98
N SER A 182 22.44 4.64 -10.91
CA SER A 182 22.69 3.42 -11.67
C SER A 182 24.17 3.19 -11.86
N ALA A 183 24.52 1.92 -12.06
CA ALA A 183 25.84 1.47 -12.48
C ALA A 183 25.67 0.27 -13.39
N GLU A 184 26.55 0.14 -14.36
CA GLU A 184 26.51 -0.93 -15.37
C GLU A 184 27.84 -1.69 -15.44
N VAL A 185 27.76 -2.93 -15.92
CA VAL A 185 28.92 -3.73 -16.31
C VAL A 185 28.71 -4.31 -17.70
N ARG A 186 29.80 -4.40 -18.46
CA ARG A 186 29.85 -4.99 -19.79
C ARG A 186 30.71 -6.24 -19.77
N PHE A 187 30.29 -7.26 -20.47
CA PHE A 187 31.02 -8.50 -20.67
C PHE A 187 30.67 -9.11 -22.02
N VAL A 188 31.48 -10.05 -22.50
CA VAL A 188 31.31 -10.66 -23.81
C VAL A 188 30.85 -12.10 -23.65
N TYR A 189 29.79 -12.46 -24.34
CA TYR A 189 29.43 -13.85 -24.58
C TYR A 189 30.03 -14.26 -25.92
N ASP A 190 30.79 -15.34 -25.95
CA ASP A 190 31.50 -15.85 -27.11
C ASP A 190 31.34 -17.36 -27.21
N CYS A 191 30.44 -17.78 -28.08
CA CYS A 191 30.16 -19.19 -28.35
C CYS A 191 30.29 -19.40 -29.87
N PRO A 192 31.44 -19.87 -30.34
CA PRO A 192 31.70 -20.08 -31.76
C PRO A 192 30.83 -21.16 -32.40
#